data_3a3fc3d7a1196f9474e1d152f50337b2
#
_entry.id   3a3fc3d7a1196f9474e1d152f50337b2
#
_cell.length_a   1.000
_cell.length_b   1.000
_cell.length_c   1.000
_cell.angle_alpha   90.00
_cell.angle_beta   90.00
_cell.angle_gamma   90.00
#
_symmetry.space_group_name_H-M   'P 1'
#
loop_
_entity.id
_entity.type
_entity.pdbx_description
1 polymer ?
#
loop_
_entity_poly.entity_id
_entity_poly.type
_entity_poly.pdbx_seq_one_letter_code
_entity_poly.pdbx_strand_id
1 'polypeptide(L)'
;MRISKSIATIVFLIGFLSSFAQNTDKLKQKERDLKNKISNTKSLIKTARSSQQLTIAELGIINHQIAYREELEANLNYQMRKLDEQLNSRKKQILSLENNLKELKDEYAKMLQYAYKNRNTEYQLIYIFSAESYTKAYHRMQYIKQYKDYRKKQVERIKETKGLLSEKIAELEITKLEKNDLKAIQKIEKTRFLEDKQTQQIALYRLKENEQQLKLKLDKQNKERRNLASAIRKAIEKEIEKEALIEKKSGFRITPETTALAKSFTTNKGRLPWPVAKGEITGKYGKHRHQIVKTATIENKGIDITTEKGADVRAIFDGKVTSIFIIPGSGKVVMVSHGNYRTVYANLKDVFVEKGDEVSTKEVLGSLLPSENGNVSEAHLEIWKISTGNMDTVDPSLWIYR
;
A
#
# COMPACT_ATOMS: atom_id res chain seq x y z
N MET A 1 -21.62 -37.91 22.20
CA MET A 1 -21.91 -36.63 21.55
C MET A 1 -21.21 -35.44 22.23
N ARG A 2 -19.94 -35.59 22.67
CA ARG A 2 -19.12 -34.52 23.32
C ARG A 2 -17.83 -34.17 22.56
N ILE A 3 -17.48 -34.88 21.48
CA ILE A 3 -16.22 -34.69 20.74
C ILE A 3 -16.38 -33.62 19.64
N SER A 4 -17.61 -33.35 19.14
CA SER A 4 -17.83 -32.40 18.04
C SER A 4 -17.72 -30.90 18.43
N LYS A 5 -17.96 -30.56 19.70
CA LYS A 5 -17.88 -29.16 20.17
C LYS A 5 -16.43 -28.66 20.35
N SER A 6 -15.50 -29.55 20.69
CA SER A 6 -14.08 -29.20 20.88
C SER A 6 -13.37 -28.95 19.56
N ILE A 7 -13.73 -29.67 18.49
CA ILE A 7 -13.14 -29.51 17.15
C ILE A 7 -13.63 -28.19 16.51
N ALA A 8 -14.91 -27.84 16.68
CA ALA A 8 -15.47 -26.58 16.19
C ALA A 8 -14.83 -25.37 16.87
N THR A 9 -14.50 -25.45 18.17
CA THR A 9 -13.83 -24.37 18.91
C THR A 9 -12.37 -24.19 18.48
N ILE A 10 -11.66 -25.28 18.18
CA ILE A 10 -10.26 -25.22 17.70
C ILE A 10 -10.19 -24.66 16.27
N VAL A 11 -11.11 -25.04 15.37
CA VAL A 11 -11.16 -24.52 14.01
C VAL A 11 -11.53 -23.01 14.01
N PHE A 12 -12.41 -22.58 14.92
CA PHE A 12 -12.76 -21.15 15.06
C PHE A 12 -11.60 -20.32 15.64
N LEU A 13 -10.80 -20.88 16.55
CA LEU A 13 -9.59 -20.20 17.09
C LEU A 13 -8.48 -20.09 16.03
N ILE A 14 -8.28 -21.09 15.19
CA ILE A 14 -7.26 -21.07 14.11
C ILE A 14 -7.67 -20.06 13.02
N GLY A 15 -8.95 -19.95 12.69
CA GLY A 15 -9.48 -18.95 11.75
C GLY A 15 -9.33 -17.51 12.25
N PHE A 16 -9.41 -17.29 13.56
CA PHE A 16 -9.24 -15.96 14.15
C PHE A 16 -7.78 -15.51 14.20
N LEU A 17 -6.85 -16.43 14.46
CA LEU A 17 -5.40 -16.18 14.46
C LEU A 17 -4.86 -15.84 13.06
N SER A 18 -5.37 -16.51 12.02
CA SER A 18 -4.96 -16.22 10.62
C SER A 18 -5.46 -14.87 10.12
N SER A 19 -6.62 -14.41 10.56
CA SER A 19 -7.17 -13.09 10.18
C SER A 19 -6.41 -11.94 10.85
N PHE A 20 -5.89 -12.11 12.07
CA PHE A 20 -5.06 -11.10 12.76
C PHE A 20 -3.66 -10.98 12.15
N ALA A 21 -3.02 -12.11 11.79
CA ALA A 21 -1.73 -12.11 11.12
C ALA A 21 -1.80 -11.42 9.74
N GLN A 22 -2.82 -11.71 8.95
CA GLN A 22 -3.04 -11.05 7.65
C GLN A 22 -3.19 -9.53 7.75
N ASN A 23 -3.77 -9.00 8.82
CA ASN A 23 -3.98 -7.55 8.97
C ASN A 23 -2.68 -6.82 9.35
N THR A 24 -1.85 -7.43 10.19
CA THR A 24 -0.52 -6.88 10.55
C THR A 24 0.45 -6.91 9.38
N ASP A 25 0.43 -7.96 8.56
CA ASP A 25 1.27 -8.06 7.37
C ASP A 25 0.89 -7.03 6.31
N LYS A 26 -0.41 -6.77 6.11
CA LYS A 26 -0.89 -5.70 5.22
C LYS A 26 -0.44 -4.31 5.68
N LEU A 27 -0.45 -4.04 6.99
CA LEU A 27 0.01 -2.76 7.53
C LEU A 27 1.53 -2.57 7.38
N LYS A 28 2.31 -3.62 7.64
CA LYS A 28 3.77 -3.62 7.42
C LYS A 28 4.12 -3.50 5.93
N GLN A 29 3.33 -4.10 5.05
CA GLN A 29 3.50 -3.93 3.61
C GLN A 29 3.20 -2.48 3.19
N LYS A 30 2.08 -1.92 3.64
CA LYS A 30 1.72 -0.52 3.37
C LYS A 30 2.78 0.46 3.89
N GLU A 31 3.35 0.21 5.06
CA GLU A 31 4.45 1.00 5.61
C GLU A 31 5.70 0.95 4.70
N ARG A 32 6.07 -0.24 4.21
CA ARG A 32 7.19 -0.42 3.27
C ARG A 32 6.94 0.34 1.97
N ASP A 33 5.74 0.24 1.41
CA ASP A 33 5.36 0.93 0.16
C ASP A 33 5.43 2.45 0.33
N LEU A 34 4.94 2.98 1.46
CA LEU A 34 5.03 4.41 1.77
C LEU A 34 6.47 4.88 1.95
N LYS A 35 7.31 4.11 2.65
CA LYS A 35 8.76 4.41 2.78
C LYS A 35 9.46 4.43 1.42
N ASN A 36 9.12 3.50 0.53
CA ASN A 36 9.65 3.48 -0.84
C ASN A 36 9.20 4.71 -1.64
N LYS A 37 7.91 5.09 -1.57
CA LYS A 37 7.39 6.31 -2.20
C LYS A 37 8.10 7.56 -1.68
N ILE A 38 8.26 7.69 -0.36
CA ILE A 38 9.00 8.78 0.28
C ILE A 38 10.46 8.82 -0.21
N SER A 39 11.14 7.68 -0.30
CA SER A 39 12.52 7.61 -0.79
C SER A 39 12.64 8.05 -2.25
N ASN A 40 11.74 7.59 -3.13
CA ASN A 40 11.70 7.98 -4.52
C ASN A 40 11.44 9.49 -4.67
N THR A 41 10.47 10.03 -3.93
CA THR A 41 10.14 11.46 -3.92
C THR A 41 11.32 12.29 -3.43
N LYS A 42 12.03 11.81 -2.40
CA LYS A 42 13.24 12.48 -1.88
C LYS A 42 14.37 12.54 -2.91
N SER A 43 14.58 11.47 -3.71
CA SER A 43 15.57 11.48 -4.79
C SER A 43 15.22 12.50 -5.86
N LEU A 44 13.95 12.57 -6.27
CA LEU A 44 13.46 13.55 -7.24
C LEU A 44 13.61 14.99 -6.73
N ILE A 45 13.29 15.27 -5.47
CA ILE A 45 13.51 16.59 -4.84
C ILE A 45 15.01 16.96 -4.86
N LYS A 46 15.90 16.00 -4.53
CA LYS A 46 17.34 16.25 -4.53
C LYS A 46 17.83 16.60 -5.94
N THR A 47 17.37 15.89 -6.95
CA THR A 47 17.72 16.15 -8.35
C THR A 47 17.17 17.52 -8.80
N ALA A 48 15.94 17.84 -8.42
CA ALA A 48 15.29 19.12 -8.75
C ALA A 48 15.97 20.32 -8.08
N ARG A 49 16.45 20.20 -6.85
CA ARG A 49 17.11 21.28 -6.07
C ARG A 49 18.47 21.75 -6.60
N SER A 50 19.06 21.08 -7.56
CA SER A 50 20.34 21.55 -8.16
C SER A 50 20.20 22.83 -8.96
N SER A 51 18.97 23.33 -9.20
CA SER A 51 18.65 24.60 -9.86
C SER A 51 18.30 25.70 -8.82
N GLN A 52 18.69 26.92 -9.10
CA GLN A 52 18.41 28.09 -8.25
C GLN A 52 16.93 28.51 -8.25
N GLN A 53 16.10 27.99 -9.18
CA GLN A 53 14.68 28.34 -9.30
C GLN A 53 13.79 27.15 -8.98
N LEU A 54 13.01 27.26 -7.92
CA LEU A 54 11.96 26.28 -7.58
C LEU A 54 10.82 26.35 -8.61
N THR A 55 10.44 25.20 -9.13
CA THR A 55 9.32 25.05 -10.07
C THR A 55 8.03 24.62 -9.37
N ILE A 56 6.91 24.80 -10.06
CA ILE A 56 5.60 24.30 -9.59
C ILE A 56 5.61 22.78 -9.49
N ALA A 57 6.32 22.10 -10.40
CA ALA A 57 6.48 20.65 -10.37
C ALA A 57 7.18 20.19 -9.08
N GLU A 58 8.25 20.91 -8.66
CA GLU A 58 8.96 20.61 -7.41
C GLU A 58 8.07 20.79 -6.17
N LEU A 59 7.25 21.84 -6.16
CA LEU A 59 6.24 22.03 -5.11
C LEU A 59 5.22 20.86 -5.11
N GLY A 60 4.81 20.39 -6.29
CA GLY A 60 3.96 19.21 -6.44
C GLY A 60 4.58 17.97 -5.81
N ILE A 61 5.87 17.71 -6.07
CA ILE A 61 6.61 16.58 -5.49
C ILE A 61 6.69 16.70 -3.96
N ILE A 62 6.98 17.90 -3.41
CA ILE A 62 7.02 18.14 -1.97
C ILE A 62 5.64 17.88 -1.33
N ASN A 63 4.56 18.31 -1.97
CA ASN A 63 3.20 18.05 -1.50
C ASN A 63 2.88 16.57 -1.44
N HIS A 64 3.28 15.78 -2.44
CA HIS A 64 3.13 14.33 -2.41
C HIS A 64 3.96 13.67 -1.31
N GLN A 65 5.20 14.12 -1.10
CA GLN A 65 6.03 13.62 -0.01
C GLN A 65 5.36 13.86 1.35
N ILE A 66 4.80 15.04 1.57
CA ILE A 66 4.06 15.37 2.79
C ILE A 66 2.84 14.46 2.95
N ALA A 67 2.05 14.26 1.89
CA ALA A 67 0.88 13.38 1.92
C ALA A 67 1.26 11.92 2.27
N TYR A 68 2.34 11.40 1.69
CA TYR A 68 2.83 10.05 2.02
C TYR A 68 3.30 9.94 3.48
N ARG A 69 3.90 11.01 4.05
CA ARG A 69 4.27 11.02 5.48
C ARG A 69 3.06 11.11 6.39
N GLU A 70 2.03 11.88 6.04
CA GLU A 70 0.76 11.94 6.77
C GLU A 70 0.09 10.54 6.81
N GLU A 71 0.10 9.84 5.69
CA GLU A 71 -0.44 8.47 5.62
C GLU A 71 0.42 7.47 6.40
N LEU A 72 1.74 7.63 6.37
CA LEU A 72 2.66 6.81 7.17
C LEU A 72 2.45 7.04 8.67
N GLU A 73 2.30 8.29 9.11
CA GLU A 73 2.02 8.63 10.51
C GLU A 73 0.68 8.03 10.97
N ALA A 74 -0.36 8.11 10.15
CA ALA A 74 -1.66 7.49 10.45
C ALA A 74 -1.55 5.97 10.58
N ASN A 75 -0.77 5.32 9.70
CA ASN A 75 -0.50 3.88 9.77
C ASN A 75 0.26 3.50 11.05
N LEU A 76 1.33 4.22 11.40
CA LEU A 76 2.11 3.98 12.63
C LEU A 76 1.25 4.15 13.88
N ASN A 77 0.39 5.19 13.93
CA ASN A 77 -0.57 5.41 15.00
C ASN A 77 -1.56 4.26 15.14
N TYR A 78 -2.03 3.70 14.02
CA TYR A 78 -2.92 2.54 14.04
C TYR A 78 -2.20 1.28 14.56
N GLN A 79 -0.96 1.02 14.12
CA GLN A 79 -0.13 -0.08 14.61
C GLN A 79 0.11 0.04 16.13
N MET A 80 0.43 1.24 16.62
CA MET A 80 0.61 1.53 18.06
C MET A 80 -0.64 1.18 18.88
N ARG A 81 -1.83 1.59 18.42
CA ARG A 81 -3.09 1.23 19.10
C ARG A 81 -3.31 -0.28 19.16
N LYS A 82 -3.01 -0.99 18.07
CA LYS A 82 -3.11 -2.46 18.04
C LYS A 82 -2.17 -3.14 19.03
N LEU A 83 -0.93 -2.66 19.13
CA LEU A 83 0.00 -3.15 20.13
C LEU A 83 -0.48 -2.86 21.56
N ASP A 84 -1.10 -1.71 21.82
CA ASP A 84 -1.69 -1.38 23.13
C ASP A 84 -2.85 -2.32 23.48
N GLU A 85 -3.73 -2.62 22.54
CA GLU A 85 -4.79 -3.61 22.72
C GLU A 85 -4.22 -4.99 23.08
N GLN A 86 -3.18 -5.43 22.36
CA GLN A 86 -2.49 -6.70 22.62
C GLN A 86 -1.83 -6.72 24.00
N LEU A 87 -1.10 -5.66 24.36
CA LEU A 87 -0.47 -5.53 25.68
C LEU A 87 -1.50 -5.61 26.81
N ASN A 88 -2.62 -4.93 26.68
CA ASN A 88 -3.69 -4.96 27.66
C ASN A 88 -4.34 -6.34 27.79
N SER A 89 -4.56 -7.02 26.65
CA SER A 89 -5.08 -8.39 26.63
C SER A 89 -4.11 -9.38 27.30
N ARG A 90 -2.81 -9.32 26.96
CA ARG A 90 -1.78 -10.17 27.56
C ARG A 90 -1.63 -9.95 29.06
N LYS A 91 -1.68 -8.69 29.54
CA LYS A 91 -1.67 -8.37 30.99
C LYS A 91 -2.85 -9.00 31.72
N LYS A 92 -4.06 -8.96 31.14
CA LYS A 92 -5.25 -9.60 31.73
C LYS A 92 -5.09 -11.12 31.80
N GLN A 93 -4.53 -11.75 30.74
CA GLN A 93 -4.27 -13.20 30.74
C GLN A 93 -3.23 -13.60 31.80
N ILE A 94 -2.14 -12.84 31.93
CA ILE A 94 -1.12 -13.05 32.95
C ILE A 94 -1.74 -12.97 34.35
N LEU A 95 -2.51 -11.93 34.64
CA LEU A 95 -3.17 -11.79 35.94
C LEU A 95 -4.11 -12.96 36.24
N SER A 96 -4.88 -13.42 35.26
CA SER A 96 -5.74 -14.58 35.40
C SER A 96 -4.95 -15.85 35.68
N LEU A 97 -3.83 -16.09 35.01
CA LEU A 97 -2.95 -17.24 35.23
C LEU A 97 -2.26 -17.18 36.61
N GLU A 98 -1.84 -15.99 37.06
CA GLU A 98 -1.25 -15.77 38.39
C GLU A 98 -2.25 -16.11 39.50
N ASN A 99 -3.50 -15.64 39.38
CA ASN A 99 -4.55 -15.96 40.33
C ASN A 99 -4.86 -17.48 40.36
N ASN A 100 -5.01 -18.09 39.18
CA ASN A 100 -5.24 -19.54 39.08
C ASN A 100 -4.07 -20.33 39.68
N LEU A 101 -2.82 -19.94 39.39
CA LEU A 101 -1.65 -20.59 39.95
C LEU A 101 -1.60 -20.47 41.48
N LYS A 102 -2.02 -19.32 42.03
CA LYS A 102 -2.12 -19.11 43.47
C LYS A 102 -3.14 -20.04 44.07
N GLU A 103 -4.36 -20.12 43.52
CA GLU A 103 -5.42 -21.04 43.99
C GLU A 103 -4.97 -22.47 43.96
N LEU A 104 -4.38 -22.96 42.86
CA LEU A 104 -3.84 -24.31 42.72
C LEU A 104 -2.77 -24.62 43.77
N LYS A 105 -1.87 -23.66 44.07
CA LYS A 105 -0.85 -23.80 45.11
C LYS A 105 -1.46 -23.89 46.52
N ASP A 106 -2.45 -23.03 46.80
CA ASP A 106 -3.13 -23.00 48.11
C ASP A 106 -3.90 -24.30 48.37
N GLU A 107 -4.61 -24.81 47.35
CA GLU A 107 -5.25 -26.12 47.42
C GLU A 107 -4.22 -27.26 47.65
N TYR A 108 -3.15 -27.25 46.88
CA TYR A 108 -2.08 -28.25 47.02
C TYR A 108 -1.40 -28.19 48.39
N ALA A 109 -1.18 -26.98 48.95
CA ALA A 109 -0.63 -26.82 50.29
C ALA A 109 -1.53 -27.45 51.38
N LYS A 110 -2.87 -27.21 51.28
CA LYS A 110 -3.85 -27.88 52.20
C LYS A 110 -3.79 -29.40 52.08
N MET A 111 -3.66 -29.93 50.87
CA MET A 111 -3.52 -31.36 50.62
C MET A 111 -2.22 -31.90 51.20
N LEU A 112 -1.12 -31.18 51.08
CA LEU A 112 0.15 -31.58 51.70
C LEU A 112 0.09 -31.59 53.22
N GLN A 113 -0.54 -30.58 53.85
CA GLN A 113 -0.76 -30.55 55.32
C GLN A 113 -1.57 -31.76 55.79
N TYR A 114 -2.65 -32.07 55.06
CA TYR A 114 -3.44 -33.26 55.38
C TYR A 114 -2.63 -34.55 55.23
N ALA A 115 -1.90 -34.69 54.12
CA ALA A 115 -1.07 -35.87 53.87
C ALA A 115 0.08 -36.02 54.90
N TYR A 116 0.66 -34.92 55.39
CA TYR A 116 1.68 -34.93 56.44
C TYR A 116 1.12 -35.40 57.76
N LYS A 117 -0.07 -34.89 58.15
CA LYS A 117 -0.77 -35.29 59.40
C LYS A 117 -1.12 -36.79 59.39
N ASN A 118 -1.45 -37.33 58.19
CA ASN A 118 -1.86 -38.74 58.03
C ASN A 118 -0.78 -39.58 57.35
N ARG A 119 0.50 -39.27 57.52
CA ARG A 119 1.65 -39.92 56.85
C ARG A 119 1.94 -41.32 57.34
N ASN A 120 1.49 -41.69 58.59
CA ASN A 120 1.79 -42.97 59.15
C ASN A 120 1.01 -44.10 58.43
N THR A 121 1.73 -45.04 57.85
CA THR A 121 1.18 -46.17 57.12
C THR A 121 0.28 -47.05 58.02
N GLU A 122 0.59 -47.17 59.32
CA GLU A 122 -0.21 -47.91 60.28
C GLU A 122 -1.64 -47.32 60.39
N TYR A 123 -1.79 -46.00 60.47
CA TYR A 123 -3.11 -45.35 60.47
C TYR A 123 -3.90 -45.61 59.16
N GLN A 124 -3.23 -45.68 58.02
CA GLN A 124 -3.88 -45.97 56.76
C GLN A 124 -4.37 -47.43 56.73
N LEU A 125 -3.60 -48.38 57.27
CA LEU A 125 -3.98 -49.74 57.37
C LEU A 125 -5.16 -49.90 58.40
N ILE A 126 -5.04 -49.31 59.60
CA ILE A 126 -6.11 -49.28 60.58
C ILE A 126 -7.42 -48.72 59.96
N TYR A 127 -7.33 -47.61 59.19
CA TYR A 127 -8.49 -47.02 58.50
C TYR A 127 -9.13 -47.99 57.50
N ILE A 128 -8.36 -48.78 56.76
CA ILE A 128 -8.87 -49.76 55.81
C ILE A 128 -9.48 -50.96 56.59
N PHE A 129 -8.78 -51.55 57.57
CA PHE A 129 -9.19 -52.73 58.29
C PHE A 129 -10.27 -52.49 59.35
N SER A 130 -10.48 -51.29 59.81
CA SER A 130 -11.62 -50.89 60.71
C SER A 130 -12.96 -50.76 59.95
N ALA A 131 -13.05 -51.18 58.71
CA ALA A 131 -14.29 -51.18 57.94
C ALA A 131 -15.18 -52.33 58.35
N GLU A 132 -16.50 -52.07 58.48
CA GLU A 132 -17.50 -53.08 58.89
C GLU A 132 -17.75 -54.20 57.87
N SER A 133 -17.31 -54.03 56.62
CA SER A 133 -17.44 -54.97 55.54
C SER A 133 -16.29 -54.88 54.52
N TYR A 134 -16.05 -55.98 53.80
CA TYR A 134 -15.05 -56.01 52.70
C TYR A 134 -15.31 -54.98 51.65
N THR A 135 -16.55 -54.74 51.27
CA THR A 135 -16.92 -53.69 50.29
C THR A 135 -16.55 -52.33 50.80
N LYS A 136 -16.80 -52.00 52.06
CA LYS A 136 -16.40 -50.69 52.66
C LYS A 136 -14.87 -50.60 52.74
N ALA A 137 -14.14 -51.64 53.06
CA ALA A 137 -12.68 -51.67 53.08
C ALA A 137 -12.11 -51.42 51.67
N TYR A 138 -12.67 -52.05 50.64
CA TYR A 138 -12.31 -51.84 49.24
C TYR A 138 -12.54 -50.36 48.82
N HIS A 139 -13.69 -49.78 49.13
CA HIS A 139 -13.96 -48.38 48.85
C HIS A 139 -12.96 -47.42 49.53
N ARG A 140 -12.62 -47.65 50.80
CA ARG A 140 -11.61 -46.87 51.52
C ARG A 140 -10.24 -46.93 50.85
N MET A 141 -9.84 -48.10 50.39
CA MET A 141 -8.60 -48.27 49.61
C MET A 141 -8.64 -47.51 48.28
N GLN A 142 -9.77 -47.55 47.57
CA GLN A 142 -9.96 -46.81 46.32
C GLN A 142 -9.92 -45.26 46.58
N TYR A 143 -10.48 -44.76 47.66
CA TYR A 143 -10.37 -43.36 48.01
C TYR A 143 -8.94 -42.92 48.29
N ILE A 144 -8.13 -43.70 48.98
CA ILE A 144 -6.72 -43.40 49.20
C ILE A 144 -5.96 -43.35 47.87
N LYS A 145 -6.22 -44.31 46.96
CA LYS A 145 -5.61 -44.35 45.62
C LYS A 145 -6.03 -43.09 44.80
N GLN A 146 -7.32 -42.81 44.72
CA GLN A 146 -7.84 -41.63 44.02
C GLN A 146 -7.25 -40.33 44.58
N TYR A 147 -7.08 -40.23 45.91
CA TYR A 147 -6.46 -39.05 46.52
C TYR A 147 -4.98 -38.87 46.13
N LYS A 148 -4.20 -40.00 46.06
CA LYS A 148 -2.82 -39.98 45.58
C LYS A 148 -2.74 -39.55 44.11
N ASP A 149 -3.63 -40.09 43.26
CA ASP A 149 -3.69 -39.75 41.83
C ASP A 149 -4.10 -38.29 41.60
N TYR A 150 -5.06 -37.78 42.41
CA TYR A 150 -5.47 -36.40 42.38
C TYR A 150 -4.31 -35.44 42.75
N ARG A 151 -3.55 -35.76 43.77
CA ARG A 151 -2.34 -34.98 44.16
C ARG A 151 -1.34 -34.93 43.01
N LYS A 152 -1.07 -36.04 42.35
CA LYS A 152 -0.16 -36.09 41.20
C LYS A 152 -0.67 -35.21 40.06
N LYS A 153 -1.96 -35.28 39.77
CA LYS A 153 -2.59 -34.41 38.77
C LYS A 153 -2.49 -32.91 39.12
N GLN A 154 -2.63 -32.56 40.40
CA GLN A 154 -2.48 -31.18 40.83
C GLN A 154 -1.03 -30.62 40.62
N VAL A 155 -0.02 -31.45 40.89
CA VAL A 155 1.39 -31.07 40.61
C VAL A 155 1.58 -30.81 39.13
N GLU A 156 1.05 -31.65 38.25
CA GLU A 156 1.18 -31.44 36.79
C GLU A 156 0.44 -30.16 36.35
N ARG A 157 -0.76 -29.91 36.85
CA ARG A 157 -1.49 -28.63 36.57
C ARG A 157 -0.71 -27.41 37.03
N ILE A 158 -0.07 -27.44 38.19
CA ILE A 158 0.77 -26.35 38.69
C ILE A 158 1.95 -26.13 37.76
N LYS A 159 2.63 -27.19 37.31
CA LYS A 159 3.74 -27.11 36.36
C LYS A 159 3.31 -26.53 35.02
N GLU A 160 2.21 -27.03 34.46
CA GLU A 160 1.63 -26.57 33.22
C GLU A 160 1.25 -25.08 33.30
N THR A 161 0.52 -24.66 34.33
CA THR A 161 0.11 -23.27 34.55
C THR A 161 1.33 -22.35 34.72
N LYS A 162 2.37 -22.81 35.45
CA LYS A 162 3.64 -22.07 35.59
C LYS A 162 4.36 -21.92 34.24
N GLY A 163 4.38 -22.98 33.42
CA GLY A 163 4.93 -22.95 32.07
C GLY A 163 4.23 -21.93 31.18
N LEU A 164 2.90 -21.99 31.13
CA LEU A 164 2.06 -21.05 30.37
C LEU A 164 2.24 -19.61 30.85
N LEU A 165 2.34 -19.38 32.18
CA LEU A 165 2.57 -18.06 32.72
C LEU A 165 3.94 -17.51 32.25
N SER A 166 4.99 -18.32 32.29
CA SER A 166 6.33 -17.92 31.81
C SER A 166 6.32 -17.56 30.32
N GLU A 167 5.63 -18.37 29.50
CA GLU A 167 5.45 -18.09 28.07
C GLU A 167 4.74 -16.76 27.84
N LYS A 168 3.61 -16.52 28.53
CA LYS A 168 2.86 -15.27 28.38
C LYS A 168 3.62 -14.04 28.84
N ILE A 169 4.47 -14.15 29.86
CA ILE A 169 5.39 -13.06 30.27
C ILE A 169 6.40 -12.78 29.17
N ALA A 170 7.01 -13.80 28.58
CA ALA A 170 7.95 -13.63 27.49
C ALA A 170 7.30 -12.96 26.25
N GLU A 171 6.10 -13.40 25.87
CA GLU A 171 5.33 -12.76 24.79
C GLU A 171 5.01 -11.28 25.09
N LEU A 172 4.72 -10.94 26.36
CA LEU A 172 4.47 -9.56 26.77
C LEU A 172 5.72 -8.69 26.60
N GLU A 173 6.90 -9.19 26.99
CA GLU A 173 8.15 -8.45 26.84
C GLU A 173 8.51 -8.23 25.35
N ILE A 174 8.32 -9.23 24.50
CA ILE A 174 8.50 -9.07 23.04
C ILE A 174 7.60 -7.96 22.50
N THR A 175 6.31 -7.96 22.88
CA THR A 175 5.35 -6.94 22.41
C THR A 175 5.72 -5.54 22.93
N LYS A 176 6.28 -5.42 24.14
CA LYS A 176 6.79 -4.14 24.66
C LYS A 176 7.98 -3.62 23.84
N LEU A 177 8.92 -4.50 23.49
CA LEU A 177 10.07 -4.13 22.66
C LEU A 177 9.60 -3.64 21.29
N GLU A 178 8.72 -4.39 20.61
CA GLU A 178 8.13 -3.97 19.32
C GLU A 178 7.45 -2.59 19.42
N LYS A 179 6.74 -2.32 20.50
CA LYS A 179 6.11 -1.02 20.73
C LYS A 179 7.13 0.10 20.91
N ASN A 180 8.21 -0.14 21.63
CA ASN A 180 9.26 0.85 21.85
C ASN A 180 10.00 1.18 20.55
N ASP A 181 10.29 0.18 19.72
CA ASP A 181 10.90 0.36 18.40
C ASP A 181 9.98 1.19 17.48
N LEU A 182 8.70 0.84 17.46
CA LEU A 182 7.71 1.59 16.67
C LEU A 182 7.59 3.05 17.13
N LYS A 183 7.64 3.31 18.45
CA LYS A 183 7.63 4.66 19.01
C LYS A 183 8.87 5.47 18.62
N ALA A 184 10.03 4.82 18.56
CA ALA A 184 11.26 5.46 18.09
C ALA A 184 11.16 5.85 16.61
N ILE A 185 10.66 4.93 15.77
CA ILE A 185 10.40 5.20 14.34
C ILE A 185 9.43 6.37 14.18
N GLN A 186 8.32 6.35 14.92
CA GLN A 186 7.31 7.41 14.87
C GLN A 186 7.91 8.79 15.20
N LYS A 187 8.75 8.87 16.24
CA LYS A 187 9.42 10.12 16.62
C LYS A 187 10.29 10.67 15.48
N ILE A 188 11.07 9.80 14.83
CA ILE A 188 11.93 10.18 13.71
C ILE A 188 11.09 10.67 12.53
N GLU A 189 10.04 9.93 12.16
CA GLU A 189 9.19 10.30 11.02
C GLU A 189 8.42 11.62 11.28
N LYS A 190 8.00 11.87 12.51
CA LYS A 190 7.40 13.15 12.90
C LYS A 190 8.36 14.34 12.72
N THR A 191 9.61 14.19 13.11
CA THR A 191 10.63 15.24 12.89
C THR A 191 10.80 15.50 11.40
N ARG A 192 10.95 14.46 10.60
CA ARG A 192 11.07 14.57 9.13
C ARG A 192 9.84 15.20 8.48
N PHE A 193 8.64 14.91 8.99
CA PHE A 193 7.42 15.54 8.52
C PHE A 193 7.41 17.05 8.75
N LEU A 194 7.88 17.51 9.92
CA LEU A 194 8.00 18.93 10.22
C LEU A 194 9.03 19.62 9.31
N GLU A 195 10.16 18.98 9.03
CA GLU A 195 11.18 19.47 8.09
C GLU A 195 10.60 19.61 6.67
N ASP A 196 9.83 18.63 6.20
CA ASP A 196 9.17 18.71 4.89
C ASP A 196 8.13 19.83 4.84
N LYS A 197 7.35 20.05 5.90
CA LYS A 197 6.40 21.19 6.03
C LYS A 197 7.13 22.54 5.98
N GLN A 198 8.25 22.67 6.67
CA GLN A 198 9.06 23.89 6.62
C GLN A 198 9.60 24.12 5.20
N THR A 199 10.09 23.09 4.55
CA THR A 199 10.54 23.14 3.16
C THR A 199 9.42 23.59 2.22
N GLN A 200 8.20 23.07 2.40
CA GLN A 200 7.02 23.48 1.65
C GLN A 200 6.71 24.97 1.83
N GLN A 201 6.76 25.47 3.08
CA GLN A 201 6.49 26.88 3.36
C GLN A 201 7.50 27.81 2.68
N ILE A 202 8.80 27.46 2.73
CA ILE A 202 9.85 28.22 2.06
C ILE A 202 9.63 28.22 0.54
N ALA A 203 9.28 27.07 -0.03
CA ALA A 203 8.99 26.95 -1.47
C ALA A 203 7.80 27.79 -1.88
N LEU A 204 6.71 27.77 -1.11
CA LEU A 204 5.52 28.60 -1.34
C LEU A 204 5.83 30.09 -1.25
N TYR A 205 6.65 30.52 -0.28
CA TYR A 205 7.05 31.93 -0.13
C TYR A 205 7.82 32.42 -1.36
N ARG A 206 8.84 31.68 -1.80
CA ARG A 206 9.65 32.00 -2.99
C ARG A 206 8.82 32.06 -4.29
N LEU A 207 7.85 31.16 -4.44
CA LEU A 207 6.96 31.15 -5.60
C LEU A 207 5.98 32.34 -5.60
N LYS A 208 5.55 32.80 -4.41
CA LYS A 208 4.71 34.01 -4.29
C LYS A 208 5.45 35.30 -4.64
N GLU A 209 6.71 35.42 -4.29
CA GLU A 209 7.53 36.62 -4.66
C GLU A 209 7.65 36.79 -6.17
N ASN A 210 7.53 35.70 -6.93
CA ASN A 210 7.62 35.70 -8.39
C ASN A 210 6.26 35.55 -9.09
N GLU A 211 5.15 35.94 -8.46
CA GLU A 211 3.78 35.65 -8.95
C GLU A 211 3.52 36.19 -10.37
N GLN A 212 4.02 37.37 -10.72
CA GLN A 212 3.86 37.95 -12.07
C GLN A 212 4.57 37.13 -13.14
N GLN A 213 5.82 36.73 -12.90
CA GLN A 213 6.58 35.88 -13.83
C GLN A 213 5.94 34.50 -13.96
N LEU A 214 5.42 33.97 -12.84
CA LEU A 214 4.72 32.73 -12.80
C LEU A 214 3.43 32.76 -13.63
N LYS A 215 2.69 33.88 -13.59
CA LYS A 215 1.49 34.08 -14.40
C LYS A 215 1.79 34.07 -15.89
N LEU A 216 2.82 34.81 -16.32
CA LEU A 216 3.26 34.81 -17.73
C LEU A 216 3.68 33.41 -18.20
N LYS A 217 4.41 32.69 -17.37
CA LYS A 217 4.83 31.30 -17.66
C LYS A 217 3.64 30.36 -17.79
N LEU A 218 2.66 30.47 -16.90
CA LEU A 218 1.40 29.73 -16.94
C LEU A 218 0.59 29.98 -18.19
N ASP A 219 0.46 31.25 -18.61
CA ASP A 219 -0.27 31.60 -19.83
C ASP A 219 0.42 30.97 -21.06
N LYS A 220 1.76 30.99 -21.11
CA LYS A 220 2.54 30.31 -22.14
C LYS A 220 2.29 28.80 -22.13
N GLN A 221 2.38 28.14 -20.97
CA GLN A 221 2.12 26.69 -20.84
C GLN A 221 0.68 26.31 -21.21
N ASN A 222 -0.31 27.10 -20.81
CA ASN A 222 -1.70 26.87 -21.20
C ASN A 222 -1.92 27.00 -22.70
N LYS A 223 -1.19 27.94 -23.38
CA LYS A 223 -1.21 28.04 -24.85
C LYS A 223 -0.57 26.79 -25.51
N GLU A 224 0.56 26.34 -24.99
CA GLU A 224 1.23 25.13 -25.47
C GLU A 224 0.36 23.87 -25.29
N ARG A 225 -0.30 23.71 -24.14
CA ARG A 225 -1.27 22.62 -23.91
C ARG A 225 -2.45 22.66 -24.87
N ARG A 226 -3.00 23.83 -25.16
CA ARG A 226 -4.09 23.96 -26.16
C ARG A 226 -3.60 23.60 -27.56
N ASN A 227 -2.40 24.02 -27.94
CA ASN A 227 -1.80 23.66 -29.21
C ASN A 227 -1.56 22.14 -29.30
N LEU A 228 -1.05 21.51 -28.24
CA LEU A 228 -0.86 20.07 -28.13
C LEU A 228 -2.19 19.33 -28.32
N ALA A 229 -3.21 19.68 -27.53
CA ALA A 229 -4.52 19.05 -27.63
C ALA A 229 -5.17 19.21 -29.02
N SER A 230 -5.01 20.40 -29.66
CA SER A 230 -5.47 20.62 -31.04
C SER A 230 -4.72 19.78 -32.08
N ALA A 231 -3.41 19.65 -31.92
CA ALA A 231 -2.59 18.85 -32.83
C ALA A 231 -2.89 17.33 -32.68
N ILE A 232 -3.06 16.86 -31.44
CA ILE A 232 -3.47 15.47 -31.16
C ILE A 232 -4.83 15.20 -31.79
N ARG A 233 -5.83 16.08 -31.56
CA ARG A 233 -7.17 15.93 -32.15
C ARG A 233 -7.11 15.82 -33.66
N LYS A 234 -6.40 16.73 -34.33
CA LYS A 234 -6.21 16.69 -35.79
C LYS A 234 -5.51 15.43 -36.27
N ALA A 235 -4.56 14.90 -35.49
CA ALA A 235 -3.86 13.65 -35.84
C ALA A 235 -4.81 12.44 -35.76
N ILE A 236 -5.66 12.38 -34.72
CA ILE A 236 -6.69 11.35 -34.57
C ILE A 236 -7.74 11.45 -35.67
N GLU A 237 -8.23 12.67 -35.97
CA GLU A 237 -9.19 12.90 -37.07
C GLU A 237 -8.64 12.41 -38.41
N LYS A 238 -7.39 12.75 -38.75
CA LYS A 238 -6.73 12.26 -39.97
C LYS A 238 -6.54 10.73 -39.99
N GLU A 239 -6.31 10.12 -38.84
CA GLU A 239 -6.20 8.66 -38.71
C GLU A 239 -7.56 8.01 -39.00
N ILE A 240 -8.64 8.50 -38.38
CA ILE A 240 -10.00 8.01 -38.60
C ILE A 240 -10.44 8.18 -40.06
N GLU A 241 -10.14 9.34 -40.66
CA GLU A 241 -10.44 9.57 -42.10
C GLU A 241 -9.70 8.56 -43.01
N LYS A 242 -8.41 8.28 -42.73
CA LYS A 242 -7.65 7.28 -43.47
C LYS A 242 -8.17 5.86 -43.28
N GLU A 243 -8.53 5.49 -42.04
CA GLU A 243 -9.15 4.20 -41.74
C GLU A 243 -10.49 4.07 -42.48
N ALA A 244 -11.34 5.10 -42.45
CA ALA A 244 -12.61 5.13 -43.19
C ALA A 244 -12.46 5.06 -44.71
N LEU A 245 -11.40 5.66 -45.28
CA LEU A 245 -11.12 5.58 -46.72
C LEU A 245 -10.62 4.17 -47.12
N ILE A 246 -9.84 3.51 -46.25
CA ILE A 246 -9.39 2.13 -46.43
C ILE A 246 -10.59 1.19 -46.29
N GLU A 247 -11.48 1.43 -45.31
CA GLU A 247 -12.71 0.67 -45.07
C GLU A 247 -13.66 0.75 -46.29
N LYS A 248 -13.85 1.95 -46.88
CA LYS A 248 -14.62 2.13 -48.10
C LYS A 248 -14.01 1.44 -49.32
N LYS A 249 -12.67 1.33 -49.42
CA LYS A 249 -11.97 0.69 -50.53
C LYS A 249 -11.83 -0.82 -50.40
N SER A 250 -11.77 -1.34 -49.16
CA SER A 250 -11.44 -2.76 -48.91
C SER A 250 -12.61 -3.56 -48.35
N GLY A 251 -13.76 -2.95 -48.05
CA GLY A 251 -14.89 -3.62 -47.38
C GLY A 251 -14.54 -4.09 -45.96
N PHE A 252 -13.58 -3.42 -45.31
CA PHE A 252 -13.01 -3.84 -44.04
C PHE A 252 -13.98 -3.61 -42.89
N ARG A 253 -14.41 -4.69 -42.27
CA ARG A 253 -15.11 -4.67 -40.97
C ARG A 253 -14.11 -4.42 -39.86
N ILE A 254 -14.53 -3.72 -38.78
CA ILE A 254 -13.80 -3.68 -37.50
C ILE A 254 -13.38 -5.12 -37.19
N THR A 255 -12.08 -5.40 -37.19
CA THR A 255 -11.62 -6.78 -37.03
C THR A 255 -11.92 -7.26 -35.61
N PRO A 256 -12.22 -8.55 -35.43
CA PRO A 256 -12.39 -9.13 -34.09
C PRO A 256 -11.20 -8.85 -33.17
N GLU A 257 -9.98 -8.73 -33.72
CA GLU A 257 -8.72 -8.44 -33.05
C GLU A 257 -8.70 -7.04 -32.43
N THR A 258 -9.11 -5.98 -33.16
CA THR A 258 -9.19 -4.61 -32.65
C THR A 258 -10.24 -4.48 -31.54
N THR A 259 -11.33 -5.23 -31.65
CA THR A 259 -12.38 -5.29 -30.60
C THR A 259 -11.87 -6.03 -29.37
N ALA A 260 -11.15 -7.13 -29.54
CA ALA A 260 -10.56 -7.89 -28.45
C ALA A 260 -9.50 -7.05 -27.72
N LEU A 261 -8.65 -6.31 -28.44
CA LEU A 261 -7.63 -5.43 -27.87
C LEU A 261 -8.27 -4.30 -27.05
N ALA A 262 -9.32 -3.66 -27.58
CA ALA A 262 -10.07 -2.63 -26.87
C ALA A 262 -10.73 -3.15 -25.59
N LYS A 263 -11.30 -4.34 -25.64
CA LYS A 263 -11.90 -5.00 -24.46
C LYS A 263 -10.82 -5.33 -23.43
N SER A 264 -9.68 -5.85 -23.87
CA SER A 264 -8.54 -6.14 -23.00
C SER A 264 -7.99 -4.87 -22.34
N PHE A 265 -7.81 -3.77 -23.09
CA PHE A 265 -7.41 -2.47 -22.55
C PHE A 265 -8.36 -2.00 -21.45
N THR A 266 -9.68 -2.05 -21.71
CA THR A 266 -10.71 -1.61 -20.74
C THR A 266 -10.72 -2.48 -19.48
N THR A 267 -10.53 -3.79 -19.62
CA THR A 267 -10.51 -4.73 -18.49
C THR A 267 -9.30 -4.49 -17.56
N ASN A 268 -8.20 -3.95 -18.09
CA ASN A 268 -7.00 -3.62 -17.33
C ASN A 268 -7.02 -2.20 -16.72
N LYS A 269 -8.16 -1.49 -16.75
CA LYS A 269 -8.30 -0.19 -16.08
C LYS A 269 -7.89 -0.27 -14.60
N GLY A 270 -7.02 0.65 -14.17
CA GLY A 270 -6.46 0.70 -12.81
C GLY A 270 -5.30 -0.29 -12.57
N ARG A 271 -4.87 -1.04 -13.60
CA ARG A 271 -3.78 -2.01 -13.52
C ARG A 271 -2.69 -1.77 -14.54
N LEU A 272 -2.84 -0.76 -15.40
CA LEU A 272 -1.84 -0.43 -16.42
C LEU A 272 -0.54 0.06 -15.78
N PRO A 273 0.63 -0.31 -16.30
CA PRO A 273 1.90 0.17 -15.78
C PRO A 273 2.07 1.67 -15.99
N TRP A 274 2.93 2.27 -15.20
CA TRP A 274 3.34 3.65 -15.39
C TRP A 274 4.15 3.80 -16.69
N PRO A 275 3.98 4.94 -17.40
CA PRO A 275 4.73 5.22 -18.63
C PRO A 275 6.22 5.49 -18.36
N VAL A 276 6.62 5.69 -17.13
CA VAL A 276 8.00 5.89 -16.68
C VAL A 276 8.34 4.91 -15.55
N ALA A 277 9.63 4.64 -15.35
CA ALA A 277 10.05 3.70 -14.30
C ALA A 277 9.82 4.23 -12.90
N LYS A 278 10.05 5.54 -12.68
CA LYS A 278 9.86 6.26 -11.42
C LYS A 278 9.29 7.64 -11.75
N GLY A 279 8.38 8.15 -10.94
CA GLY A 279 7.83 9.49 -11.12
C GLY A 279 6.71 9.81 -10.17
N GLU A 280 6.29 11.09 -10.18
CA GLU A 280 5.15 11.60 -9.40
C GLU A 280 4.23 12.38 -10.33
N ILE A 281 2.91 12.20 -10.16
CA ILE A 281 1.91 12.95 -10.93
C ILE A 281 1.86 14.38 -10.39
N THR A 282 2.44 15.31 -11.11
CA THR A 282 2.50 16.73 -10.74
C THR A 282 1.42 17.56 -11.43
N GLY A 283 0.94 17.14 -12.60
CA GLY A 283 -0.19 17.73 -13.32
C GLY A 283 -1.39 16.79 -13.37
N LYS A 284 -2.52 17.23 -12.77
CA LYS A 284 -3.77 16.46 -12.73
C LYS A 284 -4.59 16.66 -14.00
N TYR A 285 -5.38 15.65 -14.35
CA TYR A 285 -6.36 15.70 -15.43
C TYR A 285 -7.49 16.70 -15.14
N GLY A 286 -7.99 17.33 -16.18
CA GLY A 286 -9.17 18.18 -16.15
C GLY A 286 -8.88 19.64 -15.90
N LYS A 287 -9.93 20.39 -15.56
CA LYS A 287 -9.88 21.82 -15.33
C LYS A 287 -9.82 22.12 -13.84
N HIS A 288 -8.75 22.75 -13.37
CA HIS A 288 -8.56 23.07 -11.96
C HIS A 288 -7.88 24.44 -11.78
N ARG A 289 -8.06 25.03 -10.59
CA ARG A 289 -7.40 26.30 -10.25
C ARG A 289 -5.92 26.05 -9.96
N HIS A 290 -5.08 26.99 -10.40
CA HIS A 290 -3.66 26.94 -10.07
C HIS A 290 -3.44 27.17 -8.57
N GLN A 291 -2.53 26.40 -7.94
CA GLN A 291 -2.37 26.40 -6.48
C GLN A 291 -1.84 27.75 -5.93
N ILE A 292 -1.02 28.44 -6.70
CA ILE A 292 -0.37 29.71 -6.30
C ILE A 292 -1.11 30.89 -6.92
N VAL A 293 -1.29 30.91 -8.23
CA VAL A 293 -2.02 31.95 -8.95
C VAL A 293 -3.51 31.63 -8.96
N LYS A 294 -4.22 32.00 -7.90
CA LYS A 294 -5.65 31.64 -7.71
C LYS A 294 -6.59 32.13 -8.82
N THR A 295 -6.18 33.14 -9.56
CA THR A 295 -6.89 33.71 -10.72
C THR A 295 -6.70 32.89 -12.00
N ALA A 296 -5.67 32.03 -12.07
CA ALA A 296 -5.37 31.20 -13.23
C ALA A 296 -6.02 29.82 -13.13
N THR A 297 -6.51 29.37 -14.28
CA THR A 297 -7.06 28.00 -14.45
C THR A 297 -6.13 27.22 -15.35
N ILE A 298 -5.86 25.98 -14.97
CA ILE A 298 -5.15 24.99 -15.78
C ILE A 298 -6.19 24.05 -16.37
N GLU A 299 -6.09 23.78 -17.67
CA GLU A 299 -6.86 22.74 -18.35
C GLU A 299 -5.87 21.71 -18.90
N ASN A 300 -5.96 20.47 -18.40
CA ASN A 300 -5.09 19.38 -18.77
C ASN A 300 -5.92 18.21 -19.32
N LYS A 301 -5.64 17.79 -20.54
CA LYS A 301 -6.33 16.67 -21.21
C LYS A 301 -5.76 15.30 -20.83
N GLY A 302 -4.65 15.30 -20.07
CA GLY A 302 -3.96 14.13 -19.58
C GLY A 302 -3.44 14.33 -18.16
N ILE A 303 -2.36 13.65 -17.83
CA ILE A 303 -1.60 13.83 -16.60
C ILE A 303 -0.15 14.17 -16.95
N ASP A 304 0.48 14.98 -16.10
CA ASP A 304 1.92 15.24 -16.20
C ASP A 304 2.64 14.50 -15.08
N ILE A 305 3.67 13.75 -15.43
CA ILE A 305 4.44 12.93 -14.51
C ILE A 305 5.87 13.44 -14.49
N THR A 306 6.30 14.04 -13.38
CA THR A 306 7.69 14.44 -13.17
C THR A 306 8.55 13.23 -12.83
N THR A 307 9.68 13.11 -13.52
CA THR A 307 10.62 11.98 -13.41
C THR A 307 12.07 12.47 -13.52
N GLU A 308 13.00 11.54 -13.46
CA GLU A 308 14.44 11.80 -13.65
C GLU A 308 14.71 12.39 -15.05
N LYS A 309 15.78 13.20 -15.15
CA LYS A 309 16.19 13.84 -16.42
C LYS A 309 16.44 12.81 -17.50
N GLY A 310 15.80 12.99 -18.65
CA GLY A 310 15.98 12.16 -19.83
C GLY A 310 15.46 10.73 -19.67
N ALA A 311 14.57 10.49 -18.69
CA ALA A 311 14.01 9.16 -18.43
C ALA A 311 13.31 8.59 -19.67
N ASP A 312 13.34 7.27 -19.82
CA ASP A 312 12.64 6.53 -20.86
C ASP A 312 11.14 6.53 -20.63
N VAL A 313 10.38 6.70 -21.71
CA VAL A 313 8.93 6.55 -21.75
C VAL A 313 8.56 5.22 -22.36
N ARG A 314 7.64 4.50 -21.73
CA ARG A 314 7.23 3.15 -22.09
C ARG A 314 5.75 3.09 -22.42
N ALA A 315 5.39 2.18 -23.33
CA ALA A 315 3.99 1.87 -23.61
C ALA A 315 3.28 1.34 -22.35
N ILE A 316 2.11 1.88 -22.03
CA ILE A 316 1.32 1.40 -20.88
C ILE A 316 0.51 0.15 -21.22
N PHE A 317 0.38 -0.20 -22.48
CA PHE A 317 -0.33 -1.40 -22.95
C PHE A 317 0.11 -1.77 -24.37
N ASP A 318 -0.15 -3.04 -24.76
CA ASP A 318 0.11 -3.54 -26.10
C ASP A 318 -0.70 -2.76 -27.13
N GLY A 319 -0.11 -2.47 -28.27
CA GLY A 319 -0.79 -1.71 -29.32
C GLY A 319 0.04 -1.46 -30.57
N LYS A 320 -0.47 -0.61 -31.43
CA LYS A 320 0.19 -0.23 -32.68
C LYS A 320 0.46 1.25 -32.71
N VAL A 321 1.68 1.67 -33.07
CA VAL A 321 2.06 3.06 -33.26
C VAL A 321 1.34 3.62 -34.50
N THR A 322 0.44 4.58 -34.30
CA THR A 322 -0.36 5.13 -35.39
C THR A 322 0.15 6.46 -35.91
N SER A 323 0.76 7.27 -35.04
CA SER A 323 1.27 8.59 -35.42
C SER A 323 2.48 8.98 -34.59
N ILE A 324 3.45 9.61 -35.26
CA ILE A 324 4.58 10.30 -34.62
C ILE A 324 4.66 11.68 -35.24
N PHE A 325 4.68 12.71 -34.43
CA PHE A 325 4.74 14.10 -34.89
C PHE A 325 5.44 14.99 -33.88
N ILE A 326 5.87 16.17 -34.34
CA ILE A 326 6.59 17.16 -33.51
C ILE A 326 5.66 18.32 -33.24
N ILE A 327 5.62 18.77 -31.99
CA ILE A 327 4.90 19.97 -31.61
C ILE A 327 5.90 21.01 -31.07
N PRO A 328 5.95 22.21 -31.64
CA PRO A 328 6.79 23.28 -31.11
C PRO A 328 6.51 23.53 -29.62
N GLY A 329 7.53 23.44 -28.79
CA GLY A 329 7.42 23.63 -27.33
C GLY A 329 7.08 22.39 -26.51
N SER A 330 6.57 21.31 -27.15
CA SER A 330 6.20 20.04 -26.46
C SER A 330 6.98 18.83 -26.96
N GLY A 331 8.00 19.03 -27.79
CA GLY A 331 8.84 17.95 -28.29
C GLY A 331 8.13 16.99 -29.27
N LYS A 332 8.61 15.75 -29.34
CA LYS A 332 8.01 14.71 -30.15
C LYS A 332 6.85 14.03 -29.39
N VAL A 333 5.87 13.58 -30.13
CA VAL A 333 4.68 12.90 -29.62
C VAL A 333 4.53 11.58 -30.33
N VAL A 334 4.31 10.51 -29.56
CA VAL A 334 3.97 9.17 -30.04
C VAL A 334 2.55 8.84 -29.67
N MET A 335 1.77 8.33 -30.61
CA MET A 335 0.41 7.87 -30.38
C MET A 335 0.31 6.38 -30.67
N VAL A 336 -0.24 5.63 -29.71
CA VAL A 336 -0.43 4.17 -29.80
C VAL A 336 -1.90 3.84 -29.76
N SER A 337 -2.34 2.99 -30.68
CA SER A 337 -3.72 2.50 -30.81
C SER A 337 -3.92 1.21 -30.01
N HIS A 338 -5.02 1.15 -29.26
CA HIS A 338 -5.48 -0.01 -28.49
C HIS A 338 -6.95 -0.34 -28.85
N GLY A 339 -7.23 -0.44 -30.13
CA GLY A 339 -8.60 -0.57 -30.64
C GLY A 339 -9.33 0.78 -30.67
N ASN A 340 -10.36 0.97 -29.88
CA ASN A 340 -11.07 2.25 -29.77
C ASN A 340 -10.45 3.23 -28.75
N TYR A 341 -9.31 2.89 -28.17
CA TYR A 341 -8.53 3.80 -27.33
C TYR A 341 -7.23 4.21 -28.02
N ARG A 342 -6.77 5.41 -27.71
CA ARG A 342 -5.45 5.93 -28.10
C ARG A 342 -4.74 6.43 -26.88
N THR A 343 -3.50 5.99 -26.69
CA THR A 343 -2.61 6.61 -25.69
C THR A 343 -1.64 7.54 -26.39
N VAL A 344 -1.42 8.70 -25.81
CA VAL A 344 -0.56 9.75 -26.34
C VAL A 344 0.54 10.03 -25.34
N TYR A 345 1.79 9.93 -25.82
CA TYR A 345 2.99 10.20 -25.05
C TYR A 345 3.68 11.41 -25.65
N ALA A 346 3.74 12.49 -24.88
CA ALA A 346 4.34 13.75 -25.33
C ALA A 346 5.56 14.13 -24.48
N ASN A 347 6.21 15.24 -24.85
CA ASN A 347 7.46 15.73 -24.27
C ASN A 347 8.67 14.81 -24.54
N LEU A 348 8.64 14.04 -25.63
CA LEU A 348 9.74 13.20 -26.02
C LEU A 348 10.83 14.00 -26.74
N LYS A 349 12.09 13.76 -26.38
CA LYS A 349 13.28 14.23 -27.09
C LYS A 349 13.59 13.32 -28.27
N ASP A 350 13.76 12.05 -27.96
CA ASP A 350 14.07 11.00 -28.93
C ASP A 350 12.94 9.97 -28.96
N VAL A 351 12.66 9.42 -30.12
CA VAL A 351 11.64 8.40 -30.35
C VAL A 351 12.35 7.19 -30.97
N PHE A 352 12.11 6.00 -30.42
CA PHE A 352 12.80 4.76 -30.78
C PHE A 352 11.92 3.81 -31.59
N VAL A 353 10.69 4.21 -31.88
CA VAL A 353 9.71 3.43 -32.66
C VAL A 353 9.32 4.17 -33.93
N GLU A 354 8.80 3.45 -34.91
CA GLU A 354 8.30 4.01 -36.15
C GLU A 354 6.78 3.88 -36.26
N LYS A 355 6.20 4.66 -37.17
CA LYS A 355 4.79 4.54 -37.46
C LYS A 355 4.46 3.20 -38.09
N GLY A 356 3.56 2.44 -37.49
CA GLY A 356 3.16 1.10 -37.91
C GLY A 356 3.71 -0.03 -37.04
N ASP A 357 4.68 0.27 -36.17
CA ASP A 357 5.24 -0.72 -35.27
C ASP A 357 4.19 -1.22 -34.28
N GLU A 358 4.25 -2.51 -33.97
CA GLU A 358 3.56 -3.12 -32.85
C GLU A 358 4.44 -3.00 -31.61
N VAL A 359 3.87 -2.50 -30.52
CA VAL A 359 4.58 -2.29 -29.27
C VAL A 359 3.93 -3.10 -28.16
N SER A 360 4.77 -3.69 -27.34
CA SER A 360 4.35 -4.46 -26.17
C SER A 360 4.26 -3.59 -24.93
N THR A 361 3.51 -4.04 -23.94
CA THR A 361 3.43 -3.39 -22.62
C THR A 361 4.81 -3.22 -21.98
N LYS A 362 5.14 -2.01 -21.56
CA LYS A 362 6.45 -1.57 -21.01
C LYS A 362 7.59 -1.47 -22.04
N GLU A 363 7.33 -1.62 -23.32
CA GLU A 363 8.33 -1.35 -24.35
C GLU A 363 8.67 0.14 -24.41
N VAL A 364 9.95 0.46 -24.59
CA VAL A 364 10.45 1.85 -24.59
C VAL A 364 10.10 2.52 -25.92
N LEU A 365 9.35 3.61 -25.85
CA LEU A 365 8.92 4.41 -26.99
C LEU A 365 9.90 5.53 -27.34
N GLY A 366 10.63 6.02 -26.34
CA GLY A 366 11.54 7.14 -26.51
C GLY A 366 12.06 7.67 -25.17
N SER A 367 12.85 8.74 -25.22
CA SER A 367 13.39 9.45 -24.06
C SER A 367 12.77 10.83 -23.91
N LEU A 368 12.65 11.33 -22.68
CA LEU A 368 12.03 12.62 -22.36
C LEU A 368 12.96 13.81 -22.62
N LEU A 369 12.37 14.93 -23.01
CA LEU A 369 13.02 16.22 -22.98
C LEU A 369 13.32 16.62 -21.52
N PRO A 370 14.52 17.14 -21.23
CA PRO A 370 14.78 17.82 -19.97
C PRO A 370 13.85 19.05 -19.81
N SER A 371 13.40 19.32 -18.58
CA SER A 371 12.68 20.56 -18.28
C SER A 371 13.55 21.78 -18.57
N GLU A 372 12.94 22.96 -18.64
CA GLU A 372 13.69 24.24 -18.86
C GLU A 372 14.83 24.42 -17.86
N ASN A 373 14.71 23.92 -16.64
CA ASN A 373 15.75 23.96 -15.60
C ASN A 373 16.79 22.84 -15.74
N GLY A 374 16.59 21.89 -16.65
CA GLY A 374 17.55 20.84 -17.00
C GLY A 374 17.73 19.73 -15.98
N ASN A 375 16.99 19.71 -14.86
CA ASN A 375 17.22 18.80 -13.74
C ASN A 375 16.26 17.61 -13.66
N VAL A 376 15.05 17.78 -14.17
CA VAL A 376 14.01 16.77 -14.25
C VAL A 376 13.42 16.74 -15.63
N SER A 377 12.64 15.72 -15.94
CA SER A 377 11.82 15.62 -17.13
C SER A 377 10.36 15.45 -16.74
N GLU A 378 9.45 15.81 -17.63
CA GLU A 378 8.02 15.67 -17.43
C GLU A 378 7.41 14.88 -18.58
N ALA A 379 6.87 13.69 -18.28
CA ALA A 379 6.12 12.89 -19.22
C ALA A 379 4.67 13.35 -19.22
N HIS A 380 4.12 13.63 -20.41
CA HIS A 380 2.70 13.93 -20.56
C HIS A 380 2.00 12.72 -21.17
N LEU A 381 0.98 12.20 -20.47
CA LEU A 381 0.19 11.04 -20.89
C LEU A 381 -1.28 11.45 -21.05
N GLU A 382 -1.85 11.20 -22.24
CA GLU A 382 -3.30 11.30 -22.48
C GLU A 382 -3.87 9.94 -22.88
N ILE A 383 -5.11 9.68 -22.50
CA ILE A 383 -5.89 8.54 -22.97
C ILE A 383 -7.15 9.09 -23.66
N TRP A 384 -7.31 8.78 -24.95
CA TRP A 384 -8.44 9.17 -25.76
C TRP A 384 -9.33 7.96 -26.00
N LYS A 385 -10.62 8.15 -25.86
CA LYS A 385 -11.65 7.17 -26.22
C LYS A 385 -12.35 7.65 -27.49
N ILE A 386 -12.34 6.81 -28.51
CA ILE A 386 -12.98 7.07 -29.80
C ILE A 386 -14.31 6.29 -29.81
N SER A 387 -15.40 7.01 -30.00
CA SER A 387 -16.74 6.47 -30.17
C SER A 387 -17.32 7.00 -31.47
N THR A 388 -18.37 6.36 -32.02
CA THR A 388 -19.00 6.80 -33.25
C THR A 388 -19.42 8.27 -33.17
N GLY A 389 -18.69 9.15 -33.87
CA GLY A 389 -18.93 10.59 -33.90
C GLY A 389 -18.43 11.41 -32.72
N ASN A 390 -17.74 10.82 -31.73
CA ASN A 390 -17.21 11.56 -30.59
C ASN A 390 -15.80 11.08 -30.18
N MET A 391 -14.96 12.04 -29.74
CA MET A 391 -13.60 11.81 -29.24
C MET A 391 -13.44 12.53 -27.93
N ASP A 392 -13.32 11.77 -26.85
CA ASP A 392 -13.20 12.27 -25.50
C ASP A 392 -11.90 11.82 -24.85
N THR A 393 -11.32 12.67 -24.01
CA THR A 393 -10.21 12.27 -23.13
C THR A 393 -10.77 11.71 -21.83
N VAL A 394 -10.05 10.74 -21.27
CA VAL A 394 -10.35 10.16 -19.96
C VAL A 394 -9.18 10.36 -19.02
N ASP A 395 -9.44 10.43 -17.71
CA ASP A 395 -8.41 10.66 -16.69
C ASP A 395 -7.44 9.46 -16.63
N PRO A 396 -6.16 9.61 -17.07
CA PRO A 396 -5.20 8.52 -17.08
C PRO A 396 -4.84 8.03 -15.68
N SER A 397 -4.98 8.85 -14.65
CA SER A 397 -4.67 8.46 -13.25
C SER A 397 -5.59 7.35 -12.72
N LEU A 398 -6.74 7.14 -13.36
CA LEU A 398 -7.68 6.06 -13.06
C LEU A 398 -7.35 4.76 -13.80
N TRP A 399 -6.41 4.78 -14.72
CA TRP A 399 -6.05 3.63 -15.57
C TRP A 399 -4.74 2.97 -15.15
N ILE A 400 -3.76 3.76 -14.73
CA ILE A 400 -2.48 3.26 -14.22
C ILE A 400 -2.64 2.76 -12.78
N TYR A 401 -1.86 1.76 -12.38
CA TYR A 401 -1.89 1.23 -11.03
C TYR A 401 -1.40 2.28 -10.00
N ARG A 402 -1.97 2.24 -8.81
CA ARG A 402 -1.63 3.15 -7.69
C ARG A 402 -0.50 2.61 -6.83
#